data_6c7de4eb44bff4a122b098819f55ce78
#
_entry.id   6c7de4eb44bff4a122b098819f55ce78
#
_cell.length_a   1.000
_cell.length_b   1.000
_cell.length_c   1.000
_cell.angle_alpha   90.00
_cell.angle_beta   90.00
_cell.angle_gamma   90.00
#
_symmetry.space_group_name_H-M   'P 1'
#
loop_
_entity.id
_entity.type
_entity.pdbx_description
1 polymer ?
#
loop_
_entity_poly.entity_id
_entity_poly.type
_entity_poly.pdbx_seq_one_letter_code
_entity_poly.pdbx_strand_id
1 'polypeptide(L)'
;MNYTFGIVGFGQVGKTLATYLNQYGLLKWVKIKSKKTSKNFNFNSIPKNKFIDNFSYLDDIPSVIIICVKDNQYQLVIKELLDCSLKFKKTVLIHTSGSLTKSLLAPLKNKFLSTAACHPYQTFFIQDVSILNNIAWGIDCYEDIKEDITQIIKILKGKPFFLNDNTLKNKTLYHISAILSSNSLIAVLTFAKEILKELNLNPLDFLQPIVDQSINNFLKYIHNEETPLTGPVVRGELETIENHLNSLKDFENFKKAIQYIYNFILEIALDNNKIDLERYNKIKNILKTFS
;
A
#
# COMPACT_ATOMS: atom_id res chain seq x y z
N MET A 1 16.68 24.75 -1.38
CA MET A 1 15.57 25.23 -0.50
C MET A 1 15.50 24.37 0.75
N ASN A 2 15.32 24.98 1.92
CA ASN A 2 15.05 24.20 3.13
C ASN A 2 13.55 23.88 3.18
N TYR A 3 13.18 22.64 2.80
CA TYR A 3 11.79 22.20 2.87
C TYR A 3 11.35 22.01 4.31
N THR A 4 10.15 22.48 4.63
CA THR A 4 9.45 22.23 5.90
C THR A 4 8.08 21.61 5.62
N PHE A 5 7.57 20.79 6.54
CA PHE A 5 6.43 19.93 6.29
C PHE A 5 5.30 20.11 7.31
N GLY A 6 4.07 20.12 6.80
CA GLY A 6 2.86 19.90 7.55
C GLY A 6 2.20 18.57 7.13
N ILE A 7 1.72 17.80 8.09
CA ILE A 7 1.04 16.53 7.83
C ILE A 7 -0.44 16.66 8.21
N VAL A 8 -1.34 16.27 7.29
CA VAL A 8 -2.78 16.20 7.54
C VAL A 8 -3.20 14.73 7.63
N GLY A 9 -3.68 14.34 8.80
CA GLY A 9 -4.00 12.95 9.12
C GLY A 9 -2.88 12.25 9.88
N PHE A 10 -3.26 11.47 10.90
CA PHE A 10 -2.33 10.76 11.78
C PHE A 10 -2.64 9.26 11.81
N GLY A 11 -2.97 8.71 10.63
CA GLY A 11 -3.02 7.27 10.35
C GLY A 11 -1.60 6.69 10.20
N GLN A 12 -1.46 5.44 9.77
CA GLN A 12 -0.14 4.78 9.70
C GLN A 12 0.88 5.55 8.83
N VAL A 13 0.52 5.93 7.61
CA VAL A 13 1.38 6.74 6.73
C VAL A 13 1.73 8.08 7.39
N GLY A 14 0.72 8.82 7.86
CA GLY A 14 0.92 10.13 8.48
C GLY A 14 1.77 10.08 9.74
N LYS A 15 1.60 9.05 10.58
CA LYS A 15 2.47 8.83 11.76
C LYS A 15 3.92 8.60 11.37
N THR A 16 4.16 7.69 10.43
CA THR A 16 5.53 7.35 9.99
C THR A 16 6.23 8.59 9.41
N LEU A 17 5.55 9.31 8.50
CA LEU A 17 6.10 10.54 7.91
C LEU A 17 6.33 11.62 8.96
N ALA A 18 5.37 11.87 9.84
CA ALA A 18 5.49 12.88 10.88
C ALA A 18 6.61 12.55 11.88
N THR A 19 6.75 11.28 12.29
CA THR A 19 7.84 10.83 13.17
C THR A 19 9.19 11.05 12.51
N TYR A 20 9.35 10.60 11.27
CA TYR A 20 10.58 10.81 10.49
C TYR A 20 10.92 12.30 10.38
N LEU A 21 9.98 13.12 9.89
CA LEU A 21 10.20 14.54 9.71
C LEU A 21 10.50 15.28 11.03
N ASN A 22 9.92 14.84 12.14
CA ASN A 22 10.21 15.39 13.45
C ASN A 22 11.64 15.07 13.92
N GLN A 23 12.14 13.86 13.68
CA GLN A 23 13.52 13.46 14.02
C GLN A 23 14.57 14.32 13.31
N TYR A 24 14.26 14.79 12.10
CA TYR A 24 15.16 15.65 11.31
C TYR A 24 14.87 17.15 11.43
N GLY A 25 13.97 17.57 12.36
CA GLY A 25 13.63 18.98 12.56
C GLY A 25 12.84 19.64 11.42
N LEU A 26 12.30 18.84 10.50
CA LEU A 26 11.59 19.32 9.31
C LEU A 26 10.08 19.46 9.51
N LEU A 27 9.51 18.82 10.55
CA LEU A 27 8.09 18.87 10.84
C LEU A 27 7.70 20.19 11.52
N LYS A 28 6.76 20.91 10.93
CA LYS A 28 6.14 22.10 11.54
C LYS A 28 4.95 21.70 12.41
N TRP A 29 4.00 20.99 11.84
CA TRP A 29 2.77 20.58 12.53
C TRP A 29 2.15 19.30 11.95
N VAL A 30 1.24 18.71 12.74
CA VAL A 30 0.38 17.59 12.35
C VAL A 30 -1.07 17.99 12.61
N LYS A 31 -1.91 18.02 11.56
CA LYS A 31 -3.34 18.23 11.73
C LYS A 31 -4.06 16.93 12.02
N ILE A 32 -4.81 16.90 13.09
CA ILE A 32 -5.68 15.81 13.53
C ILE A 32 -7.14 16.28 13.57
N LYS A 33 -8.10 15.34 13.55
CA LYS A 33 -9.54 15.69 13.52
C LYS A 33 -9.98 16.46 14.76
N SER A 34 -9.47 16.09 15.94
CA SER A 34 -9.76 16.77 17.20
C SER A 34 -8.71 16.45 18.24
N LYS A 35 -8.24 17.46 18.98
CA LYS A 35 -7.36 17.26 20.14
C LYS A 35 -8.05 16.54 21.30
N LYS A 36 -9.38 16.62 21.42
CA LYS A 36 -10.14 15.94 22.46
C LYS A 36 -10.15 14.42 22.31
N THR A 37 -10.11 13.91 21.08
CA THR A 37 -10.03 12.47 20.78
C THR A 37 -8.62 11.91 20.95
N SER A 38 -7.63 12.77 21.19
CA SER A 38 -6.20 12.42 21.27
C SER A 38 -5.77 11.88 22.63
N LYS A 39 -6.67 11.75 23.64
CA LYS A 39 -6.33 11.23 24.98
C LYS A 39 -5.64 9.85 24.95
N ASN A 40 -5.88 9.05 23.91
CA ASN A 40 -5.29 7.73 23.69
C ASN A 40 -4.24 7.68 22.58
N PHE A 41 -3.80 8.83 22.04
CA PHE A 41 -2.75 8.82 21.01
C PHE A 41 -1.38 8.71 21.69
N ASN A 42 -0.65 7.66 21.36
CA ASN A 42 0.80 7.65 21.55
C ASN A 42 1.40 8.62 20.51
N PHE A 43 1.85 9.78 20.98
CA PHE A 43 2.38 10.87 20.15
C PHE A 43 3.77 10.60 19.56
N ASN A 44 4.33 9.39 19.77
CA ASN A 44 5.56 8.89 19.11
C ASN A 44 6.71 9.89 19.12
N SER A 45 7.07 10.44 20.27
CA SER A 45 8.13 11.45 20.39
C SER A 45 7.86 12.81 19.71
N ILE A 46 6.71 13.02 19.08
CA ILE A 46 6.35 14.33 18.51
C ILE A 46 5.77 15.22 19.62
N PRO A 47 6.32 16.43 19.82
CA PRO A 47 5.82 17.36 20.85
C PRO A 47 4.34 17.70 20.65
N LYS A 48 3.58 17.76 21.76
CA LYS A 48 2.12 18.01 21.72
C LYS A 48 1.75 19.35 21.09
N ASN A 49 2.58 20.36 21.20
CA ASN A 49 2.39 21.69 20.61
C ASN A 49 2.44 21.68 19.06
N LYS A 50 3.00 20.64 18.46
CA LYS A 50 2.97 20.46 17.00
C LYS A 50 1.62 19.91 16.47
N PHE A 51 0.72 19.49 17.35
CA PHE A 51 -0.61 19.00 16.92
C PHE A 51 -1.63 20.13 16.87
N ILE A 52 -2.28 20.27 15.71
CA ILE A 52 -3.36 21.22 15.47
C ILE A 52 -4.65 20.48 15.08
N ASP A 53 -5.78 21.07 15.31
CA ASP A 53 -7.10 20.60 14.88
C ASP A 53 -7.81 21.56 13.91
N ASN A 54 -7.25 22.75 13.70
CA ASN A 54 -7.77 23.74 12.76
C ASN A 54 -6.62 24.45 12.04
N PHE A 55 -6.74 24.66 10.74
CA PHE A 55 -5.76 25.39 9.92
C PHE A 55 -5.69 26.90 10.27
N SER A 56 -6.73 27.47 10.85
CA SER A 56 -6.75 28.90 11.26
C SER A 56 -5.77 29.24 12.37
N TYR A 57 -5.19 28.23 13.06
CA TYR A 57 -4.19 28.41 14.14
C TYR A 57 -2.75 28.20 13.65
N LEU A 58 -2.51 28.32 12.34
CA LEU A 58 -1.17 28.18 11.79
C LEU A 58 -0.41 29.51 11.85
N ASP A 59 0.60 29.57 12.70
CA ASP A 59 1.54 30.70 12.78
C ASP A 59 2.65 30.58 11.72
N ASP A 60 2.94 29.34 11.26
CA ASP A 60 4.00 29.05 10.30
C ASP A 60 3.50 28.13 9.19
N ILE A 61 3.53 28.64 7.96
CA ILE A 61 3.07 27.90 6.76
C ILE A 61 4.27 27.12 6.19
N PRO A 62 4.21 25.78 6.15
CA PRO A 62 5.29 24.95 5.63
C PRO A 62 5.37 25.06 4.11
N SER A 63 6.53 24.75 3.54
CA SER A 63 6.71 24.68 2.09
C SER A 63 6.02 23.47 1.46
N VAL A 64 5.72 22.42 2.24
CA VAL A 64 5.04 21.19 1.79
C VAL A 64 3.96 20.80 2.78
N ILE A 65 2.76 20.50 2.29
CA ILE A 65 1.69 19.88 3.07
C ILE A 65 1.37 18.52 2.45
N ILE A 66 1.40 17.45 3.25
CA ILE A 66 1.07 16.09 2.82
C ILE A 66 -0.22 15.63 3.50
N ILE A 67 -1.23 15.30 2.69
CA ILE A 67 -2.51 14.78 3.17
C ILE A 67 -2.46 13.25 3.17
N CYS A 68 -2.51 12.66 4.38
CA CYS A 68 -2.42 11.24 4.66
C CYS A 68 -3.71 10.74 5.33
N VAL A 69 -4.86 11.01 4.74
CA VAL A 69 -6.17 10.57 5.25
C VAL A 69 -6.73 9.43 4.40
N LYS A 70 -7.79 8.77 4.88
CA LYS A 70 -8.53 7.78 4.08
C LYS A 70 -9.20 8.46 2.89
N ASP A 71 -9.38 7.74 1.79
CA ASP A 71 -9.91 8.30 0.52
C ASP A 71 -11.26 9.01 0.71
N ASN A 72 -12.15 8.51 1.57
CA ASN A 72 -13.44 9.12 1.89
C ASN A 72 -13.35 10.39 2.76
N GLN A 73 -12.17 10.80 3.22
CA GLN A 73 -11.96 12.00 4.03
C GLN A 73 -11.36 13.18 3.24
N TYR A 74 -10.89 12.95 2.01
CA TYR A 74 -10.25 14.03 1.23
C TYR A 74 -11.19 15.20 0.99
N GLN A 75 -12.47 14.96 0.67
CA GLN A 75 -13.43 16.04 0.40
C GLN A 75 -13.62 16.96 1.62
N LEU A 76 -13.60 16.40 2.83
CA LEU A 76 -13.67 17.17 4.07
C LEU A 76 -12.43 18.06 4.23
N VAL A 77 -11.23 17.50 4.01
CA VAL A 77 -9.98 18.25 4.12
C VAL A 77 -9.89 19.35 3.05
N ILE A 78 -10.33 19.06 1.83
CA ILE A 78 -10.37 20.05 0.73
C ILE A 78 -11.30 21.21 1.12
N LYS A 79 -12.47 20.92 1.67
CA LYS A 79 -13.41 21.95 2.14
C LYS A 79 -12.79 22.81 3.24
N GLU A 80 -12.20 22.18 4.27
CA GLU A 80 -11.53 22.91 5.35
C GLU A 80 -10.40 23.82 4.83
N LEU A 81 -9.63 23.36 3.84
CA LEU A 81 -8.59 24.16 3.21
C LEU A 81 -9.15 25.29 2.34
N LEU A 82 -10.29 25.10 1.68
CA LEU A 82 -10.98 26.16 0.92
C LEU A 82 -11.51 27.27 1.83
N ASP A 83 -12.15 26.86 2.94
CA ASP A 83 -12.77 27.76 3.93
C ASP A 83 -11.72 28.53 4.76
N CYS A 84 -10.50 27.99 4.86
CA CYS A 84 -9.40 28.64 5.59
C CYS A 84 -8.97 29.94 4.90
N SER A 85 -8.82 31.03 5.65
CA SER A 85 -8.41 32.36 5.15
C SER A 85 -6.93 32.42 4.72
N LEU A 86 -6.10 31.48 5.15
CA LEU A 86 -4.67 31.45 4.84
C LEU A 86 -4.39 31.24 3.35
N LYS A 87 -3.33 31.87 2.87
CA LYS A 87 -2.84 31.74 1.48
C LYS A 87 -1.58 30.86 1.49
N PHE A 88 -1.59 29.77 0.73
CA PHE A 88 -0.50 28.79 0.63
C PHE A 88 0.29 28.92 -0.69
N LYS A 89 0.50 30.15 -1.19
CA LYS A 89 1.11 30.43 -2.50
C LYS A 89 2.56 29.97 -2.67
N LYS A 90 3.23 29.64 -1.58
CA LYS A 90 4.60 29.07 -1.59
C LYS A 90 4.62 27.59 -1.13
N THR A 91 3.47 26.95 -1.00
CA THR A 91 3.33 25.61 -0.46
C THR A 91 2.93 24.65 -1.58
N VAL A 92 3.64 23.53 -1.71
CA VAL A 92 3.22 22.39 -2.52
C VAL A 92 2.28 21.51 -1.68
N LEU A 93 1.10 21.20 -2.23
CA LEU A 93 0.13 20.32 -1.59
C LEU A 93 0.17 18.94 -2.22
N ILE A 94 0.37 17.90 -1.41
CA ILE A 94 0.50 16.53 -1.85
C ILE A 94 -0.57 15.68 -1.17
N HIS A 95 -1.18 14.73 -1.89
CA HIS A 95 -1.94 13.64 -1.28
C HIS A 95 -1.30 12.28 -1.54
N THR A 96 -1.55 11.31 -0.64
CA THR A 96 -0.91 9.99 -0.67
C THR A 96 -1.82 8.85 -1.14
N SER A 97 -3.01 9.12 -1.66
CA SER A 97 -3.91 8.07 -2.18
C SER A 97 -3.27 7.29 -3.34
N GLY A 98 -3.38 5.97 -3.29
CA GLY A 98 -2.92 5.08 -4.36
C GLY A 98 -3.86 5.03 -5.57
N SER A 99 -5.16 5.32 -5.38
CA SER A 99 -6.20 5.20 -6.39
C SER A 99 -6.59 6.53 -7.06
N LEU A 100 -6.34 7.69 -6.39
CA LEU A 100 -6.75 9.01 -6.86
C LEU A 100 -5.59 9.75 -7.53
N THR A 101 -5.90 10.56 -8.55
CA THR A 101 -4.93 11.40 -9.28
C THR A 101 -4.81 12.79 -8.67
N LYS A 102 -3.84 13.60 -9.13
CA LYS A 102 -3.70 15.01 -8.71
C LYS A 102 -4.96 15.85 -8.95
N SER A 103 -5.85 15.43 -9.86
CA SER A 103 -7.12 16.11 -10.13
C SER A 103 -8.03 16.20 -8.91
N LEU A 104 -7.88 15.33 -7.92
CA LEU A 104 -8.56 15.42 -6.62
C LEU A 104 -8.36 16.81 -5.97
N LEU A 105 -7.17 17.37 -6.10
CA LEU A 105 -6.80 18.66 -5.49
C LEU A 105 -7.04 19.85 -6.42
N ALA A 106 -7.65 19.66 -7.60
CA ALA A 106 -7.92 20.74 -8.57
C ALA A 106 -8.67 21.96 -7.96
N PRO A 107 -9.64 21.79 -7.04
CA PRO A 107 -10.30 22.94 -6.40
C PRO A 107 -9.34 23.86 -5.62
N LEU A 108 -8.19 23.34 -5.20
CA LEU A 108 -7.18 24.07 -4.40
C LEU A 108 -6.05 24.68 -5.24
N LYS A 109 -6.03 24.44 -6.55
CA LYS A 109 -4.95 24.89 -7.46
C LYS A 109 -4.60 26.38 -7.32
N ASN A 110 -5.62 27.24 -7.17
CA ASN A 110 -5.40 28.68 -7.05
C ASN A 110 -4.98 29.14 -5.65
N LYS A 111 -5.02 28.26 -4.66
CA LYS A 111 -4.69 28.57 -3.26
C LYS A 111 -3.25 28.15 -2.88
N PHE A 112 -2.72 27.17 -3.57
CA PHE A 112 -1.37 26.62 -3.36
C PHE A 112 -0.40 27.02 -4.49
N LEU A 113 0.89 26.81 -4.29
CA LEU A 113 1.91 26.91 -5.33
C LEU A 113 1.60 25.91 -6.45
N SER A 114 1.47 24.65 -6.08
CA SER A 114 1.05 23.57 -6.96
C SER A 114 0.51 22.37 -6.15
N THR A 115 -0.05 21.38 -6.86
CA THR A 115 -0.65 20.19 -6.25
C THR A 115 -0.13 18.91 -6.92
N ALA A 116 0.02 17.83 -6.13
CA ALA A 116 0.48 16.54 -6.63
C ALA A 116 -0.19 15.35 -5.90
N ALA A 117 -0.19 14.19 -6.55
CA ALA A 117 -0.44 12.90 -5.93
C ALA A 117 0.90 12.14 -5.85
N CYS A 118 1.32 11.74 -4.65
CA CYS A 118 2.55 11.00 -4.42
C CYS A 118 2.24 9.80 -3.52
N HIS A 119 2.05 8.63 -4.11
CA HIS A 119 1.69 7.41 -3.38
C HIS A 119 2.95 6.62 -2.99
N PRO A 120 3.22 6.45 -1.67
CA PRO A 120 4.28 5.56 -1.23
C PRO A 120 3.86 4.10 -1.46
N TYR A 121 4.56 3.39 -2.34
CA TYR A 121 4.25 2.00 -2.68
C TYR A 121 4.83 1.06 -1.63
N GLN A 122 4.21 1.05 -0.44
CA GLN A 122 4.67 0.33 0.74
C GLN A 122 3.51 0.01 1.68
N THR A 123 3.68 -1.01 2.51
CA THR A 123 2.80 -1.30 3.65
C THR A 123 3.29 -0.60 4.92
N PHE A 124 2.39 0.04 5.65
CA PHE A 124 2.68 0.82 6.86
C PHE A 124 1.95 0.20 8.05
N PHE A 125 2.51 -0.84 8.65
CA PHE A 125 1.92 -1.50 9.82
C PHE A 125 2.69 -1.19 11.10
N ILE A 126 4.02 -1.26 11.06
CA ILE A 126 4.90 -0.99 12.19
C ILE A 126 5.34 0.48 12.13
N GLN A 127 5.47 1.14 13.30
CA GLN A 127 5.93 2.54 13.39
C GLN A 127 7.47 2.61 13.31
N ASP A 128 8.02 2.01 12.27
CA ASP A 128 9.44 2.08 11.96
C ASP A 128 9.67 3.01 10.77
N VAL A 129 10.42 4.08 11.00
CA VAL A 129 10.74 5.06 9.96
C VAL A 129 11.68 4.50 8.89
N SER A 130 12.40 3.40 9.17
CA SER A 130 13.28 2.75 8.21
C SER A 130 12.55 2.21 6.99
N ILE A 131 11.24 1.94 7.11
CA ILE A 131 10.40 1.51 5.99
C ILE A 131 10.30 2.55 4.87
N LEU A 132 10.66 3.80 5.12
CA LEU A 132 10.74 4.86 4.09
C LEU A 132 11.96 4.71 3.18
N ASN A 133 12.99 3.97 3.61
CA ASN A 133 14.23 3.87 2.87
C ASN A 133 14.03 3.15 1.53
N ASN A 134 14.35 3.86 0.45
CA ASN A 134 14.35 3.34 -0.91
C ASN A 134 13.02 2.84 -1.46
N ILE A 135 11.87 3.11 -0.79
CA ILE A 135 10.57 2.75 -1.33
C ILE A 135 10.24 3.55 -2.59
N ALA A 136 9.51 2.92 -3.50
CA ALA A 136 9.00 3.59 -4.68
C ALA A 136 7.85 4.55 -4.31
N TRP A 137 7.86 5.75 -4.89
CA TRP A 137 6.76 6.70 -4.82
C TRP A 137 6.19 6.91 -6.22
N GLY A 138 4.97 6.46 -6.46
CA GLY A 138 4.24 6.72 -7.71
C GLY A 138 3.70 8.14 -7.74
N ILE A 139 4.18 8.97 -8.70
CA ILE A 139 3.99 10.41 -8.74
C ILE A 139 3.11 10.80 -9.93
N ASP A 140 2.10 11.62 -9.65
CA ASP A 140 1.30 12.36 -10.61
C ASP A 140 1.37 13.85 -10.22
N CYS A 141 2.11 14.65 -10.99
CA CYS A 141 2.28 16.09 -10.74
C CYS A 141 2.26 16.89 -12.04
N TYR A 142 2.29 18.21 -11.93
CA TYR A 142 2.51 19.11 -13.06
C TYR A 142 4.00 19.20 -13.38
N GLU A 143 4.32 19.52 -14.63
CA GLU A 143 5.70 19.55 -15.15
C GLU A 143 6.58 20.54 -14.40
N ASP A 144 6.03 21.70 -14.08
CA ASP A 144 6.69 22.83 -13.42
C ASP A 144 7.21 22.54 -12.00
N ILE A 145 6.70 21.47 -11.36
CA ILE A 145 7.14 21.08 -9.99
C ILE A 145 7.82 19.71 -9.91
N LYS A 146 8.15 19.09 -11.03
CA LYS A 146 8.81 17.76 -11.03
C LYS A 146 10.10 17.75 -10.24
N GLU A 147 10.91 18.79 -10.36
CA GLU A 147 12.16 18.91 -9.63
C GLU A 147 11.90 19.02 -8.12
N ASP A 148 10.97 19.88 -7.70
CA ASP A 148 10.58 20.02 -6.29
C ASP A 148 10.08 18.69 -5.71
N ILE A 149 9.18 18.01 -6.43
CA ILE A 149 8.68 16.69 -6.01
C ILE A 149 9.80 15.67 -5.89
N THR A 150 10.73 15.65 -6.84
CA THR A 150 11.90 14.79 -6.78
C THR A 150 12.72 15.03 -5.50
N GLN A 151 12.99 16.28 -5.16
CA GLN A 151 13.71 16.63 -3.94
C GLN A 151 12.91 16.27 -2.67
N ILE A 152 11.61 16.54 -2.66
CA ILE A 152 10.72 16.19 -1.54
C ILE A 152 10.77 14.68 -1.29
N ILE A 153 10.63 13.84 -2.33
CA ILE A 153 10.65 12.38 -2.19
C ILE A 153 12.02 11.88 -1.72
N LYS A 154 13.11 12.46 -2.20
CA LYS A 154 14.48 12.14 -1.72
C LYS A 154 14.67 12.50 -0.25
N ILE A 155 14.14 13.65 0.22
CA ILE A 155 14.13 14.01 1.64
C ILE A 155 13.39 12.95 2.46
N LEU A 156 12.30 12.40 1.95
CA LEU A 156 11.54 11.31 2.56
C LEU A 156 12.21 9.93 2.39
N LYS A 157 13.47 9.86 1.94
CA LYS A 157 14.25 8.64 1.69
C LYS A 157 13.69 7.71 0.62
N GLY A 158 12.71 8.16 -0.18
CA GLY A 158 12.09 7.38 -1.24
C GLY A 158 12.74 7.58 -2.61
N LYS A 159 12.31 6.77 -3.56
CA LYS A 159 12.65 6.84 -4.99
C LYS A 159 11.47 7.38 -5.78
N PRO A 160 11.60 8.51 -6.50
CA PRO A 160 10.51 9.08 -7.29
C PRO A 160 10.32 8.33 -8.61
N PHE A 161 9.07 7.95 -8.92
CA PHE A 161 8.65 7.36 -10.19
C PHE A 161 7.45 8.12 -10.74
N PHE A 162 7.66 8.88 -11.81
CA PHE A 162 6.58 9.63 -12.48
C PHE A 162 5.73 8.66 -13.30
N LEU A 163 4.45 8.60 -12.97
CA LEU A 163 3.50 7.69 -13.61
C LEU A 163 3.14 8.22 -14.99
N ASN A 164 3.15 7.33 -16.00
CA ASN A 164 2.75 7.65 -17.35
C ASN A 164 1.22 7.72 -17.51
N ASP A 165 0.74 8.24 -18.64
CA ASP A 165 -0.68 8.45 -18.90
C ASP A 165 -1.52 7.17 -18.82
N ASN A 166 -0.96 6.02 -19.25
CA ASN A 166 -1.64 4.73 -19.15
C ASN A 166 -1.86 4.33 -17.69
N THR A 167 -0.83 4.47 -16.85
CA THR A 167 -0.94 4.20 -15.41
C THR A 167 -1.91 5.18 -14.74
N LEU A 168 -1.89 6.45 -15.13
CA LEU A 168 -2.79 7.46 -14.55
C LEU A 168 -4.26 7.19 -14.91
N LYS A 169 -4.56 6.74 -16.13
CA LYS A 169 -5.90 6.29 -16.54
C LYS A 169 -6.36 5.05 -15.77
N ASN A 170 -5.42 4.17 -15.40
CA ASN A 170 -5.66 2.89 -14.73
C ASN A 170 -5.14 2.89 -13.28
N LYS A 171 -5.17 4.03 -12.58
CA LYS A 171 -4.55 4.18 -11.25
C LYS A 171 -5.14 3.21 -10.20
N THR A 172 -6.38 2.80 -10.37
CA THR A 172 -7.00 1.75 -9.54
C THR A 172 -6.30 0.40 -9.72
N LEU A 173 -5.95 0.01 -10.96
CA LEU A 173 -5.18 -1.23 -11.21
C LEU A 173 -3.78 -1.15 -10.61
N TYR A 174 -3.11 0.00 -10.75
CA TYR A 174 -1.85 0.26 -10.06
C TYR A 174 -1.98 0.06 -8.53
N HIS A 175 -3.05 0.55 -7.91
CA HIS A 175 -3.27 0.37 -6.48
C HIS A 175 -3.61 -1.09 -6.12
N ILE A 176 -4.37 -1.80 -6.97
CA ILE A 176 -4.64 -3.24 -6.80
C ILE A 176 -3.35 -4.04 -6.79
N SER A 177 -2.35 -3.71 -7.62
CA SER A 177 -1.06 -4.42 -7.59
C SER A 177 -0.33 -4.27 -6.25
N ALA A 178 -0.43 -3.10 -5.59
CA ALA A 178 0.09 -2.91 -4.23
C ALA A 178 -0.66 -3.77 -3.19
N ILE A 179 -1.99 -3.86 -3.30
CA ILE A 179 -2.83 -4.69 -2.41
C ILE A 179 -2.47 -6.17 -2.57
N LEU A 180 -2.30 -6.65 -3.80
CA LEU A 180 -1.91 -8.04 -4.09
C LEU A 180 -0.54 -8.38 -3.50
N SER A 181 0.43 -7.47 -3.61
CA SER A 181 1.80 -7.66 -3.12
C SER A 181 1.94 -7.49 -1.60
N SER A 182 0.90 -7.05 -0.90
CA SER A 182 0.93 -6.79 0.55
C SER A 182 -0.21 -7.48 1.28
N ASN A 183 -1.40 -6.90 1.30
CA ASN A 183 -2.52 -7.38 2.10
C ASN A 183 -2.98 -8.78 1.70
N SER A 184 -3.04 -9.09 0.39
CA SER A 184 -3.44 -10.40 -0.10
C SER A 184 -2.39 -11.46 0.27
N LEU A 185 -1.10 -11.14 0.16
CA LEU A 185 -0.02 -12.02 0.61
C LEU A 185 -0.16 -12.34 2.10
N ILE A 186 -0.36 -11.32 2.96
CA ILE A 186 -0.57 -11.52 4.40
C ILE A 186 -1.81 -12.36 4.69
N ALA A 187 -2.90 -12.19 3.92
CA ALA A 187 -4.11 -13.00 4.08
C ALA A 187 -3.84 -14.49 3.79
N VAL A 188 -3.12 -14.80 2.70
CA VAL A 188 -2.72 -16.19 2.37
C VAL A 188 -1.83 -16.79 3.45
N LEU A 189 -0.82 -16.04 3.91
CA LEU A 189 0.10 -16.50 4.98
C LEU A 189 -0.62 -16.66 6.32
N THR A 190 -1.62 -15.83 6.62
CA THR A 190 -2.45 -15.98 7.82
C THR A 190 -3.25 -17.27 7.76
N PHE A 191 -3.80 -17.62 6.60
CA PHE A 191 -4.47 -18.89 6.40
C PHE A 191 -3.52 -20.09 6.66
N ALA A 192 -2.33 -20.10 6.03
CA ALA A 192 -1.34 -21.15 6.26
C ALA A 192 -0.94 -21.26 7.74
N LYS A 193 -0.79 -20.11 8.42
CA LYS A 193 -0.51 -20.06 9.86
C LYS A 193 -1.60 -20.76 10.70
N GLU A 194 -2.87 -20.54 10.40
CA GLU A 194 -3.96 -21.15 11.17
C GLU A 194 -4.01 -22.68 10.95
N ILE A 195 -3.77 -23.18 9.72
CA ILE A 195 -3.66 -24.63 9.48
C ILE A 195 -2.53 -25.25 10.32
N LEU A 196 -1.34 -24.64 10.36
CA LEU A 196 -0.23 -25.17 11.16
C LEU A 196 -0.55 -25.21 12.66
N LYS A 197 -1.29 -24.22 13.18
CA LYS A 197 -1.74 -24.19 14.57
C LYS A 197 -2.72 -25.35 14.87
N GLU A 198 -3.67 -25.64 13.99
CA GLU A 198 -4.59 -26.78 14.13
C GLU A 198 -3.84 -28.12 14.19
N LEU A 199 -2.69 -28.20 13.52
CA LEU A 199 -1.80 -29.35 13.53
C LEU A 199 -0.83 -29.35 14.73
N ASN A 200 -0.93 -28.39 15.66
CA ASN A 200 -0.03 -28.22 16.82
C ASN A 200 1.44 -28.01 16.40
N LEU A 201 1.68 -27.41 15.24
CA LEU A 201 2.99 -27.05 14.73
C LEU A 201 3.29 -25.57 15.00
N ASN A 202 4.55 -25.22 15.28
CA ASN A 202 4.95 -23.82 15.42
C ASN A 202 5.00 -23.13 14.04
N PRO A 203 4.11 -22.17 13.73
CA PRO A 203 4.06 -21.58 12.41
C PRO A 203 5.36 -20.89 11.96
N LEU A 204 6.14 -20.32 12.90
CA LEU A 204 7.36 -19.61 12.55
C LEU A 204 8.42 -20.55 11.95
N ASP A 205 8.59 -21.74 12.54
CA ASP A 205 9.60 -22.71 12.11
C ASP A 205 9.32 -23.24 10.69
N PHE A 206 8.04 -23.34 10.31
CA PHE A 206 7.63 -23.85 9.00
C PHE A 206 7.47 -22.74 7.95
N LEU A 207 6.85 -21.61 8.32
CA LEU A 207 6.52 -20.57 7.32
C LEU A 207 7.74 -19.73 6.94
N GLN A 208 8.62 -19.38 7.87
CA GLN A 208 9.71 -18.48 7.56
C GLN A 208 10.59 -19.00 6.42
N PRO A 209 11.14 -20.22 6.44
CA PRO A 209 12.05 -20.68 5.38
C PRO A 209 11.36 -20.83 4.03
N ILE A 210 10.11 -21.31 3.99
CA ILE A 210 9.38 -21.49 2.71
C ILE A 210 8.95 -20.16 2.13
N VAL A 211 8.54 -19.19 2.95
CA VAL A 211 8.15 -17.84 2.49
C VAL A 211 9.36 -17.10 1.94
N ASP A 212 10.48 -17.11 2.70
CA ASP A 212 11.72 -16.46 2.25
C ASP A 212 12.20 -17.04 0.92
N GLN A 213 12.18 -18.37 0.76
CA GLN A 213 12.56 -19.01 -0.50
C GLN A 213 11.59 -18.70 -1.64
N SER A 214 10.28 -18.64 -1.37
CA SER A 214 9.27 -18.32 -2.38
C SER A 214 9.42 -16.88 -2.90
N ILE A 215 9.64 -15.92 -2.00
CA ILE A 215 9.91 -14.53 -2.38
C ILE A 215 11.22 -14.41 -3.15
N ASN A 216 12.28 -15.08 -2.72
CA ASN A 216 13.56 -15.08 -3.41
C ASN A 216 13.44 -15.67 -4.83
N ASN A 217 12.71 -16.77 -4.99
CA ASN A 217 12.43 -17.36 -6.29
C ASN A 217 11.68 -16.38 -7.18
N PHE A 218 10.60 -15.77 -6.69
CA PHE A 218 9.82 -14.77 -7.43
C PHE A 218 10.71 -13.60 -7.89
N LEU A 219 11.49 -13.00 -6.98
CA LEU A 219 12.36 -11.86 -7.32
C LEU A 219 13.46 -12.22 -8.31
N LYS A 220 13.99 -13.45 -8.25
CA LYS A 220 14.99 -13.96 -9.21
C LYS A 220 14.42 -14.07 -10.62
N TYR A 221 13.13 -14.44 -10.74
CA TYR A 221 12.46 -14.65 -12.02
C TYR A 221 11.55 -13.48 -12.45
N ILE A 222 11.52 -12.36 -11.72
CA ILE A 222 10.61 -11.22 -11.98
C ILE A 222 10.78 -10.61 -13.40
N HIS A 223 11.94 -10.77 -14.02
CA HIS A 223 12.21 -10.28 -15.38
C HIS A 223 12.17 -11.39 -16.44
N ASN A 224 11.88 -12.62 -16.05
CA ASN A 224 11.78 -13.76 -16.97
C ASN A 224 10.31 -13.95 -17.36
N GLU A 225 10.10 -14.53 -18.53
CA GLU A 225 8.76 -14.92 -18.99
C GLU A 225 8.23 -16.15 -18.23
N GLU A 226 9.13 -16.97 -17.65
CA GLU A 226 8.77 -18.15 -16.88
C GLU A 226 8.35 -17.83 -15.44
N THR A 227 7.30 -18.46 -14.98
CA THR A 227 6.89 -18.40 -13.56
C THR A 227 7.65 -19.46 -12.72
N PRO A 228 8.11 -19.14 -11.49
CA PRO A 228 8.69 -20.11 -10.58
C PRO A 228 7.66 -21.03 -9.89
N LEU A 229 6.42 -21.04 -10.36
CA LEU A 229 5.36 -21.90 -9.80
C LEU A 229 5.70 -23.39 -9.95
N THR A 230 5.45 -24.14 -8.90
CA THR A 230 5.58 -25.59 -8.76
C THR A 230 4.38 -26.14 -7.99
N GLY A 231 4.37 -27.45 -7.72
CA GLY A 231 3.36 -28.07 -6.86
C GLY A 231 2.30 -28.87 -7.65
N PRO A 232 1.32 -29.46 -6.94
CA PRO A 232 0.42 -30.45 -7.51
C PRO A 232 -0.48 -29.89 -8.62
N VAL A 233 -0.93 -28.64 -8.53
CA VAL A 233 -1.74 -28.01 -9.58
C VAL A 233 -0.94 -27.88 -10.88
N VAL A 234 0.30 -27.39 -10.79
CA VAL A 234 1.20 -27.23 -11.95
C VAL A 234 1.59 -28.59 -12.55
N ARG A 235 1.78 -29.63 -11.71
CA ARG A 235 2.10 -30.99 -12.16
C ARG A 235 0.87 -31.79 -12.64
N GLY A 236 -0.35 -31.27 -12.43
CA GLY A 236 -1.59 -31.94 -12.83
C GLY A 236 -1.95 -33.16 -11.98
N GLU A 237 -1.62 -33.15 -10.67
CA GLU A 237 -1.85 -34.26 -9.72
C GLU A 237 -3.30 -34.25 -9.20
N LEU A 238 -4.23 -34.85 -9.95
CA LEU A 238 -5.68 -34.78 -9.68
C LEU A 238 -6.04 -35.30 -8.29
N GLU A 239 -5.54 -36.50 -7.93
CA GLU A 239 -5.82 -37.13 -6.64
C GLU A 239 -5.32 -36.28 -5.44
N THR A 240 -4.14 -35.68 -5.58
CA THR A 240 -3.59 -34.79 -4.56
C THR A 240 -4.47 -33.55 -4.36
N ILE A 241 -4.97 -32.96 -5.45
CA ILE A 241 -5.87 -31.81 -5.41
C ILE A 241 -7.19 -32.17 -4.74
N GLU A 242 -7.80 -33.30 -5.09
CA GLU A 242 -9.04 -33.81 -4.46
C GLU A 242 -8.84 -34.05 -2.95
N ASN A 243 -7.72 -34.67 -2.57
CA ASN A 243 -7.39 -34.89 -1.15
C ASN A 243 -7.23 -33.59 -0.38
N HIS A 244 -6.59 -32.56 -0.95
CA HIS A 244 -6.50 -31.23 -0.33
C HIS A 244 -7.88 -30.63 -0.08
N LEU A 245 -8.76 -30.67 -1.07
CA LEU A 245 -10.12 -30.10 -0.94
C LEU A 245 -10.96 -30.89 0.07
N ASN A 246 -10.84 -32.21 0.07
CA ASN A 246 -11.52 -33.09 1.03
C ASN A 246 -11.06 -32.86 2.48
N SER A 247 -9.77 -32.59 2.69
CA SER A 247 -9.20 -32.31 4.03
C SER A 247 -9.73 -31.01 4.63
N LEU A 248 -10.32 -30.14 3.84
CA LEU A 248 -10.87 -28.84 4.26
C LEU A 248 -12.40 -28.86 4.43
N LYS A 249 -13.05 -30.03 4.51
CA LYS A 249 -14.52 -30.15 4.60
C LYS A 249 -15.10 -29.38 5.78
N ASP A 250 -14.43 -29.37 6.92
CA ASP A 250 -14.86 -28.71 8.15
C ASP A 250 -14.40 -27.24 8.23
N PHE A 251 -13.67 -26.75 7.22
CA PHE A 251 -13.11 -25.41 7.12
C PHE A 251 -13.63 -24.67 5.89
N GLU A 252 -14.93 -24.41 5.82
CA GLU A 252 -15.63 -23.88 4.65
C GLU A 252 -14.99 -22.63 4.05
N ASN A 253 -14.57 -21.65 4.90
CA ASN A 253 -13.92 -20.44 4.41
C ASN A 253 -12.54 -20.73 3.80
N PHE A 254 -11.80 -21.69 4.36
CA PHE A 254 -10.49 -22.09 3.87
C PHE A 254 -10.60 -22.89 2.59
N LYS A 255 -11.61 -23.75 2.49
CA LYS A 255 -11.95 -24.50 1.28
C LYS A 255 -12.20 -23.55 0.11
N LYS A 256 -13.07 -22.54 0.28
CA LYS A 256 -13.32 -21.52 -0.76
C LYS A 256 -12.04 -20.76 -1.14
N ALA A 257 -11.26 -20.34 -0.16
CA ALA A 257 -10.01 -19.63 -0.43
C ALA A 257 -9.03 -20.46 -1.25
N ILE A 258 -8.81 -21.75 -0.91
CA ILE A 258 -7.88 -22.61 -1.66
C ILE A 258 -8.40 -22.90 -3.07
N GLN A 259 -9.71 -23.04 -3.27
CA GLN A 259 -10.30 -23.20 -4.60
C GLN A 259 -9.99 -21.99 -5.51
N TYR A 260 -10.16 -20.76 -5.00
CA TYR A 260 -9.80 -19.55 -5.75
C TYR A 260 -8.31 -19.49 -6.05
N ILE A 261 -7.45 -19.80 -5.07
CA ILE A 261 -6.00 -19.83 -5.25
C ILE A 261 -5.60 -20.88 -6.28
N TYR A 262 -6.15 -22.10 -6.21
CA TYR A 262 -5.86 -23.18 -7.17
C TYR A 262 -6.34 -22.82 -8.57
N ASN A 263 -7.51 -22.20 -8.73
CA ASN A 263 -7.95 -21.69 -10.01
C ASN A 263 -6.95 -20.66 -10.59
N PHE A 264 -6.45 -19.74 -9.75
CA PHE A 264 -5.50 -18.73 -10.20
C PHE A 264 -4.15 -19.34 -10.58
N ILE A 265 -3.63 -20.29 -9.78
CA ILE A 265 -2.42 -21.05 -10.11
C ILE A 265 -2.60 -21.80 -11.43
N LEU A 266 -3.76 -22.41 -11.65
CA LEU A 266 -4.07 -23.18 -12.84
C LEU A 266 -4.07 -22.31 -14.11
N GLU A 267 -4.67 -21.10 -14.05
CA GLU A 267 -4.61 -20.14 -15.17
C GLU A 267 -3.15 -19.74 -15.48
N ILE A 268 -2.37 -19.38 -14.44
CA ILE A 268 -0.96 -19.03 -14.63
C ILE A 268 -0.16 -20.20 -15.21
N ALA A 269 -0.43 -21.44 -14.76
CA ALA A 269 0.26 -22.62 -15.26
C ALA A 269 -0.04 -22.88 -16.75
N LEU A 270 -1.28 -22.66 -17.18
CA LEU A 270 -1.67 -22.77 -18.58
C LEU A 270 -1.03 -21.69 -19.45
N ASP A 271 -1.10 -20.43 -19.02
CA ASP A 271 -0.51 -19.28 -19.74
C ASP A 271 1.03 -19.41 -19.90
N ASN A 272 1.68 -20.10 -18.98
CA ASN A 272 3.13 -20.39 -19.03
C ASN A 272 3.47 -21.76 -19.62
N ASN A 273 2.54 -22.47 -20.28
CA ASN A 273 2.72 -23.78 -20.87
C ASN A 273 3.28 -24.86 -19.92
N LYS A 274 3.01 -24.74 -18.59
CA LYS A 274 3.44 -25.70 -17.58
C LYS A 274 2.46 -26.87 -17.41
N ILE A 275 1.24 -26.74 -17.95
CA ILE A 275 0.20 -27.77 -17.94
C ILE A 275 -0.48 -27.78 -19.31
N ASP A 276 -0.85 -28.98 -19.79
CA ASP A 276 -1.62 -29.12 -21.02
C ASP A 276 -3.11 -28.85 -20.80
N LEU A 277 -3.84 -28.58 -21.90
CA LEU A 277 -5.24 -28.23 -21.86
C LEU A 277 -6.14 -29.37 -21.33
N GLU A 278 -5.76 -30.62 -21.53
CA GLU A 278 -6.51 -31.79 -21.05
C GLU A 278 -6.49 -31.84 -19.52
N ARG A 279 -5.28 -31.76 -18.93
CA ARG A 279 -5.11 -31.72 -17.46
C ARG A 279 -5.72 -30.47 -16.85
N TYR A 280 -5.54 -29.31 -17.48
CA TYR A 280 -6.21 -28.09 -17.08
C TYR A 280 -7.72 -28.28 -16.94
N ASN A 281 -8.38 -28.83 -17.95
CA ASN A 281 -9.84 -29.05 -17.94
C ASN A 281 -10.27 -30.05 -16.85
N LYS A 282 -9.48 -31.10 -16.61
CA LYS A 282 -9.73 -32.06 -15.52
C LYS A 282 -9.70 -31.40 -14.16
N ILE A 283 -8.65 -30.61 -13.86
CA ILE A 283 -8.53 -29.87 -12.60
C ILE A 283 -9.65 -28.84 -12.46
N LYS A 284 -9.95 -28.11 -13.53
CA LYS A 284 -11.04 -27.11 -13.54
C LYS A 284 -12.40 -27.73 -13.17
N ASN A 285 -12.66 -28.95 -13.63
CA ASN A 285 -13.87 -29.69 -13.28
C ASN A 285 -13.88 -30.10 -11.80
N ILE A 286 -12.76 -30.63 -11.28
CA ILE A 286 -12.62 -30.94 -9.85
C ILE A 286 -12.92 -29.70 -9.00
N LEU A 287 -12.28 -28.58 -9.30
CA LEU A 287 -12.48 -27.33 -8.55
C LEU A 287 -13.94 -26.84 -8.57
N LYS A 288 -14.68 -27.07 -9.66
CA LYS A 288 -16.12 -26.74 -9.74
C LYS A 288 -17.01 -27.66 -8.90
N THR A 289 -16.69 -28.95 -8.79
CA THR A 289 -17.53 -29.92 -8.05
C THR A 289 -17.45 -29.72 -6.53
N PHE A 290 -16.42 -29.04 -6.05
CA PHE A 290 -16.24 -28.70 -4.63
C PHE A 290 -16.81 -27.33 -4.25
N SER A 291 -17.47 -26.63 -5.18
CA SER A 291 -18.06 -25.29 -4.98
C SER A 291 -19.35 -25.35 -4.15
#